data_550fdd911f4ef36e6a43cb4a8b73e347
#
_entry.id   550fdd911f4ef36e6a43cb4a8b73e347
#
_cell.length_a   1.000
_cell.length_b   1.000
_cell.length_c   1.000
_cell.angle_alpha   90.00
_cell.angle_beta   90.00
_cell.angle_gamma   90.00
#
_symmetry.space_group_name_H-M   'P 1'
#
loop_
_entity.id
_entity.type
_entity.pdbx_description
1 polymer ?
#
loop_
_entity_poly.entity_id
_entity_poly.type
_entity_poly.pdbx_seq_one_letter_code
_entity_poly.pdbx_strand_id
1 'polypeptide(L)'
;MTILLVDDHALVRAGLMRLLATLSPDRILEAADGRDALSLLRAHKPDLIILDLNLPGLGGLELLRRMIQAGGGPILVLSMHAEPLYAKRALEAGTAGYVTKNASPEELLTAVRRVTAGGRYVEAELAQALAAPGVGGARSLDNLSARELEIMRLLAKGASLAEIASAVGVGYKTVANNCVQIKSKLGVSRTADLVRLAIETGVG
;
A
#
# COMPACT_ATOMS: atom_id res chain seq x y z
N MET A 1 -20.23 0.74 -14.35
CA MET A 1 -19.21 0.50 -13.32
C MET A 1 -18.52 1.83 -12.99
N THR A 2 -18.56 2.24 -11.73
CA THR A 2 -17.86 3.44 -11.23
C THR A 2 -16.53 3.02 -10.59
N ILE A 3 -15.42 3.61 -11.02
CA ILE A 3 -14.08 3.35 -10.49
C ILE A 3 -13.62 4.57 -9.67
N LEU A 4 -13.08 4.36 -8.48
CA LEU A 4 -12.36 5.38 -7.73
C LEU A 4 -10.86 5.09 -7.84
N LEU A 5 -10.12 6.03 -8.45
CA LEU A 5 -8.66 5.97 -8.60
C LEU A 5 -8.01 6.90 -7.59
N VAL A 6 -7.15 6.34 -6.73
CA VAL A 6 -6.49 7.05 -5.63
C VAL A 6 -4.96 6.96 -5.81
N ASP A 7 -4.33 8.07 -6.18
CA ASP A 7 -2.89 8.18 -6.40
C ASP A 7 -2.48 9.66 -6.30
N ASP A 8 -1.42 10.02 -5.62
CA ASP A 8 -0.99 11.43 -5.50
C ASP A 8 -0.22 11.94 -6.72
N HIS A 9 0.29 11.03 -7.57
CA HIS A 9 1.04 11.38 -8.77
C HIS A 9 0.11 11.69 -9.95
N ALA A 10 -0.07 12.96 -10.31
CA ALA A 10 -0.98 13.39 -11.36
C ALA A 10 -0.72 12.74 -12.73
N LEU A 11 0.56 12.53 -13.10
CA LEU A 11 0.93 11.90 -14.37
C LEU A 11 0.54 10.41 -14.39
N VAL A 12 0.72 9.70 -13.28
CA VAL A 12 0.32 8.29 -13.13
C VAL A 12 -1.20 8.18 -13.22
N ARG A 13 -1.94 9.02 -12.48
CA ARG A 13 -3.42 9.05 -12.57
C ARG A 13 -3.90 9.28 -14.00
N ALA A 14 -3.35 10.27 -14.71
CA ALA A 14 -3.73 10.55 -16.10
C ALA A 14 -3.47 9.34 -17.04
N GLY A 15 -2.37 8.63 -16.84
CA GLY A 15 -2.06 7.40 -17.58
C GLY A 15 -3.05 6.27 -17.27
N LEU A 16 -3.32 6.04 -15.99
CA LEU A 16 -4.27 5.02 -15.52
C LEU A 16 -5.70 5.32 -15.98
N MET A 17 -6.13 6.57 -15.97
CA MET A 17 -7.45 6.96 -16.50
C MET A 17 -7.61 6.58 -17.96
N ARG A 18 -6.60 6.86 -18.80
CA ARG A 18 -6.63 6.49 -20.24
C ARG A 18 -6.70 4.97 -20.41
N LEU A 19 -5.92 4.23 -19.61
CA LEU A 19 -5.92 2.78 -19.65
C LEU A 19 -7.29 2.22 -19.21
N LEU A 20 -7.82 2.68 -18.09
CA LEU A 20 -9.09 2.23 -17.54
C LEU A 20 -10.28 2.61 -18.40
N ALA A 21 -10.21 3.72 -19.16
CA ALA A 21 -11.24 4.11 -20.12
C ALA A 21 -11.48 3.05 -21.20
N THR A 22 -10.49 2.20 -21.51
CA THR A 22 -10.64 1.07 -22.45
C THR A 22 -11.64 0.01 -21.97
N LEU A 23 -11.95 -0.01 -20.67
CA LEU A 23 -12.97 -0.88 -20.06
C LEU A 23 -14.38 -0.28 -20.15
N SER A 24 -14.53 0.91 -20.71
CA SER A 24 -15.79 1.64 -20.85
C SER A 24 -16.56 1.77 -19.51
N PRO A 25 -15.91 2.25 -18.43
CA PRO A 25 -16.62 2.50 -17.18
C PRO A 25 -17.61 3.66 -17.35
N ASP A 26 -18.71 3.66 -16.58
CA ASP A 26 -19.65 4.78 -16.57
C ASP A 26 -19.00 6.07 -16.03
N ARG A 27 -18.10 5.89 -15.06
CA ARG A 27 -17.40 7.00 -14.41
C ARG A 27 -16.09 6.57 -13.79
N ILE A 28 -15.05 7.42 -13.90
CA ILE A 28 -13.82 7.34 -13.12
C ILE A 28 -13.75 8.58 -12.21
N LEU A 29 -13.69 8.35 -10.90
CA LEU A 29 -13.48 9.36 -9.88
C LEU A 29 -11.99 9.38 -9.53
N GLU A 30 -11.43 10.56 -9.30
CA GLU A 30 -10.03 10.74 -8.93
C GLU A 30 -9.91 11.30 -7.53
N ALA A 31 -8.95 10.78 -6.75
CA ALA A 31 -8.51 11.35 -5.50
C ALA A 31 -6.99 11.44 -5.46
N ALA A 32 -6.45 12.55 -4.98
CA ALA A 32 -5.02 12.76 -4.84
C ALA A 32 -4.52 12.48 -3.41
N ASP A 33 -5.42 12.31 -2.46
CA ASP A 33 -5.09 12.05 -1.06
C ASP A 33 -6.17 11.19 -0.37
N GLY A 34 -5.83 10.70 0.83
CA GLY A 34 -6.70 9.80 1.57
C GLY A 34 -7.98 10.44 2.11
N ARG A 35 -8.01 11.76 2.33
CA ARG A 35 -9.21 12.47 2.82
C ARG A 35 -10.23 12.57 1.70
N ASP A 36 -9.77 12.99 0.53
CA ASP A 36 -10.61 13.09 -0.66
C ASP A 36 -11.12 11.71 -1.07
N ALA A 37 -10.26 10.70 -1.06
CA ALA A 37 -10.64 9.32 -1.33
C ALA A 37 -11.77 8.81 -0.42
N LEU A 38 -11.70 9.04 0.89
CA LEU A 38 -12.75 8.65 1.84
C LEU A 38 -14.05 9.45 1.64
N SER A 39 -13.95 10.71 1.23
CA SER A 39 -15.11 11.55 0.90
C SER A 39 -15.84 11.01 -0.32
N LEU A 40 -15.12 10.77 -1.42
CA LEU A 40 -15.67 10.23 -2.66
C LEU A 40 -16.23 8.82 -2.48
N LEU A 41 -15.57 7.98 -1.69
CA LEU A 41 -16.06 6.65 -1.34
C LEU A 41 -17.45 6.69 -0.72
N ARG A 42 -17.64 7.56 0.28
CA ARG A 42 -18.94 7.71 0.97
C ARG A 42 -20.03 8.27 0.07
N ALA A 43 -19.68 9.24 -0.77
CA ALA A 43 -20.62 9.93 -1.64
C ALA A 43 -21.08 9.08 -2.83
N HIS A 44 -20.21 8.25 -3.39
CA HIS A 44 -20.43 7.60 -4.69
C HIS A 44 -20.49 6.08 -4.66
N LYS A 45 -20.02 5.44 -3.57
CA LYS A 45 -19.99 3.96 -3.43
C LYS A 45 -19.46 3.26 -4.70
N PRO A 46 -18.20 3.49 -5.07
CA PRO A 46 -17.62 2.95 -6.31
C PRO A 46 -17.65 1.42 -6.33
N ASP A 47 -17.83 0.85 -7.54
CA ASP A 47 -17.82 -0.59 -7.78
C ASP A 47 -16.41 -1.19 -7.71
N LEU A 48 -15.38 -0.36 -7.91
CA LEU A 48 -13.97 -0.72 -7.78
C LEU A 48 -13.19 0.48 -7.25
N ILE A 49 -12.25 0.20 -6.35
CA ILE A 49 -11.27 1.18 -5.88
C ILE A 49 -9.88 0.71 -6.33
N ILE A 50 -9.13 1.55 -7.02
CA ILE A 50 -7.71 1.35 -7.30
C ILE A 50 -6.94 2.27 -6.38
N LEU A 51 -6.12 1.71 -5.50
CA LEU A 51 -5.47 2.42 -4.40
C LEU A 51 -3.96 2.30 -4.46
N ASP A 52 -3.27 3.44 -4.58
CA ASP A 52 -1.85 3.49 -4.27
C ASP A 52 -1.63 3.50 -2.74
N LEU A 53 -0.67 2.71 -2.28
CA LEU A 53 -0.25 2.70 -0.89
C LEU A 53 0.76 3.80 -0.53
N ASN A 54 1.37 4.45 -1.52
CA ASN A 54 2.39 5.50 -1.33
C ASN A 54 1.82 6.92 -1.19
N LEU A 55 0.65 7.06 -0.59
CA LEU A 55 0.02 8.36 -0.40
C LEU A 55 0.63 9.13 0.76
N PRO A 56 0.82 10.44 0.64
CA PRO A 56 1.29 11.28 1.72
C PRO A 56 0.26 11.36 2.86
N GLY A 57 0.74 11.54 4.08
CA GLY A 57 -0.10 11.79 5.27
C GLY A 57 -0.58 10.52 5.95
N LEU A 58 -1.77 10.06 5.63
CA LEU A 58 -2.32 8.82 6.20
C LEU A 58 -1.70 7.63 5.49
N GLY A 59 -0.84 6.86 6.11
CA GLY A 59 -0.17 5.72 5.46
C GLY A 59 -1.17 4.83 4.68
N GLY A 60 -0.77 4.35 3.48
CA GLY A 60 -1.65 3.66 2.55
C GLY A 60 -2.36 2.42 3.11
N LEU A 61 -1.66 1.60 3.93
CA LEU A 61 -2.29 0.46 4.60
C LEU A 61 -3.34 0.90 5.66
N GLU A 62 -3.15 2.04 6.29
CA GLU A 62 -4.15 2.59 7.21
C GLU A 62 -5.37 3.13 6.44
N LEU A 63 -5.14 3.80 5.32
CA LEU A 63 -6.22 4.24 4.43
C LEU A 63 -7.01 3.05 3.89
N LEU A 64 -6.33 1.99 3.43
CA LEU A 64 -6.95 0.74 2.99
C LEU A 64 -7.92 0.19 4.06
N ARG A 65 -7.47 0.08 5.30
CA ARG A 65 -8.32 -0.41 6.41
C ARG A 65 -9.55 0.47 6.61
N ARG A 66 -9.38 1.80 6.59
CA ARG A 66 -10.50 2.74 6.74
C ARG A 66 -11.50 2.65 5.59
N MET A 67 -11.03 2.44 4.37
CA MET A 67 -11.91 2.26 3.21
C MET A 67 -12.71 0.97 3.30
N ILE A 68 -12.10 -0.13 3.74
CA ILE A 68 -12.77 -1.41 3.99
C ILE A 68 -13.83 -1.26 5.11
N GLN A 69 -13.45 -0.64 6.23
CA GLN A 69 -14.37 -0.37 7.35
C GLN A 69 -15.54 0.54 6.96
N ALA A 70 -15.32 1.46 6.04
CA ALA A 70 -16.37 2.34 5.51
C ALA A 70 -17.32 1.64 4.52
N GLY A 71 -17.15 0.34 4.28
CA GLY A 71 -17.99 -0.42 3.36
C GLY A 71 -17.67 -0.15 1.90
N GLY A 72 -16.39 0.14 1.60
CA GLY A 72 -15.91 0.28 0.22
C GLY A 72 -16.14 -1.00 -0.59
N GLY A 73 -16.34 -0.85 -1.90
CA GLY A 73 -16.33 -1.95 -2.86
C GLY A 73 -14.97 -2.67 -2.89
N PRO A 74 -14.78 -3.62 -3.78
CA PRO A 74 -13.50 -4.33 -3.91
C PRO A 74 -12.36 -3.35 -4.15
N ILE A 75 -11.25 -3.54 -3.44
CA ILE A 75 -10.07 -2.69 -3.53
C ILE A 75 -8.96 -3.48 -4.25
N LEU A 76 -8.46 -2.94 -5.36
CA LEU A 76 -7.24 -3.37 -6.03
C LEU A 76 -6.12 -2.42 -5.63
N VAL A 77 -5.12 -2.92 -4.94
CA VAL A 77 -3.92 -2.14 -4.63
C VAL A 77 -3.03 -2.09 -5.85
N LEU A 78 -2.54 -0.89 -6.19
CA LEU A 78 -1.55 -0.64 -7.22
C LEU A 78 -0.41 0.16 -6.57
N SER A 79 0.75 -0.46 -6.35
CA SER A 79 1.80 0.12 -5.53
C SER A 79 3.21 -0.08 -6.10
N MET A 80 4.12 0.84 -5.78
CA MET A 80 5.55 0.64 -6.05
C MET A 80 6.17 -0.44 -5.15
N HIS A 81 5.48 -0.89 -4.10
CA HIS A 81 5.97 -1.91 -3.19
C HIS A 81 5.82 -3.30 -3.80
N ALA A 82 6.93 -3.90 -4.23
CA ALA A 82 6.99 -5.29 -4.68
C ALA A 82 7.32 -6.27 -3.52
N GLU A 83 7.53 -5.76 -2.31
CA GLU A 83 7.89 -6.58 -1.16
C GLU A 83 6.70 -7.44 -0.70
N PRO A 84 6.89 -8.76 -0.55
CA PRO A 84 5.81 -9.70 -0.20
C PRO A 84 5.08 -9.35 1.09
N LEU A 85 5.76 -8.73 2.05
CA LEU A 85 5.18 -8.33 3.33
C LEU A 85 4.08 -7.27 3.18
N TYR A 86 4.25 -6.30 2.26
CA TYR A 86 3.21 -5.29 2.00
C TYR A 86 1.98 -5.92 1.35
N ALA A 87 2.20 -6.79 0.37
CA ALA A 87 1.11 -7.52 -0.28
C ALA A 87 0.37 -8.43 0.70
N LYS A 88 1.10 -9.17 1.55
CA LYS A 88 0.52 -10.01 2.62
C LYS A 88 -0.40 -9.18 3.50
N ARG A 89 0.06 -8.03 4.00
CA ARG A 89 -0.73 -7.16 4.88
C ARG A 89 -1.95 -6.54 4.20
N ALA A 90 -1.82 -6.16 2.93
CA ALA A 90 -2.94 -5.67 2.15
C ALA A 90 -4.02 -6.76 1.98
N LEU A 91 -3.60 -7.98 1.65
CA LEU A 91 -4.49 -9.14 1.50
C LEU A 91 -5.15 -9.53 2.82
N GLU A 92 -4.40 -9.55 3.93
CA GLU A 92 -4.91 -9.79 5.29
C GLU A 92 -5.90 -8.71 5.74
N ALA A 93 -5.68 -7.46 5.33
CA ALA A 93 -6.62 -6.37 5.57
C ALA A 93 -7.93 -6.53 4.77
N GLY A 94 -7.98 -7.37 3.73
CA GLY A 94 -9.17 -7.68 2.97
C GLY A 94 -9.22 -7.06 1.58
N THR A 95 -8.08 -6.62 1.01
CA THR A 95 -8.05 -6.18 -0.40
C THR A 95 -8.40 -7.33 -1.35
N ALA A 96 -9.07 -7.00 -2.46
CA ALA A 96 -9.43 -7.96 -3.49
C ALA A 96 -8.26 -8.30 -4.43
N GLY A 97 -7.24 -7.44 -4.49
CA GLY A 97 -6.05 -7.73 -5.29
C GLY A 97 -4.88 -6.82 -4.99
N TYR A 98 -3.71 -7.25 -5.48
CA TYR A 98 -2.46 -6.51 -5.37
C TYR A 98 -1.66 -6.64 -6.68
N VAL A 99 -1.27 -5.50 -7.24
CA VAL A 99 -0.48 -5.38 -8.46
C VAL A 99 0.60 -4.33 -8.23
N THR A 100 1.79 -4.54 -8.74
CA THR A 100 2.84 -3.52 -8.69
C THR A 100 2.65 -2.48 -9.80
N LYS A 101 3.14 -1.26 -9.61
CA LYS A 101 3.13 -0.22 -10.66
C LYS A 101 4.08 -0.54 -11.83
N ASN A 102 4.90 -1.60 -11.71
CA ASN A 102 5.77 -2.10 -12.76
C ASN A 102 5.08 -3.15 -13.65
N ALA A 103 3.90 -3.61 -13.28
CA ALA A 103 3.10 -4.55 -14.09
C ALA A 103 2.73 -3.93 -15.45
N SER A 104 2.54 -4.81 -16.42
CA SER A 104 2.11 -4.36 -17.75
C SER A 104 0.68 -3.78 -17.72
N PRO A 105 0.33 -2.89 -18.67
CA PRO A 105 -1.05 -2.42 -18.81
C PRO A 105 -2.06 -3.54 -18.94
N GLU A 106 -1.74 -4.61 -19.67
CA GLU A 106 -2.59 -5.77 -19.89
C GLU A 106 -2.81 -6.55 -18.59
N GLU A 107 -1.79 -6.65 -17.76
CA GLU A 107 -1.87 -7.31 -16.45
C GLU A 107 -2.77 -6.53 -15.50
N LEU A 108 -2.65 -5.21 -15.44
CA LEU A 108 -3.54 -4.37 -14.67
C LEU A 108 -5.01 -4.50 -15.12
N LEU A 109 -5.27 -4.48 -16.45
CA LEU A 109 -6.61 -4.67 -16.97
C LEU A 109 -7.17 -6.07 -16.63
N THR A 110 -6.33 -7.08 -16.64
CA THR A 110 -6.70 -8.45 -16.23
C THR A 110 -7.07 -8.49 -14.74
N ALA A 111 -6.28 -7.85 -13.89
CA ALA A 111 -6.56 -7.72 -12.45
C ALA A 111 -7.91 -7.01 -12.22
N VAL A 112 -8.15 -5.88 -12.90
CA VAL A 112 -9.41 -5.12 -12.81
C VAL A 112 -10.60 -5.99 -13.19
N ARG A 113 -10.56 -6.67 -14.35
CA ARG A 113 -11.66 -7.56 -14.79
C ARG A 113 -11.93 -8.67 -13.78
N ARG A 114 -10.87 -9.28 -13.24
CA ARG A 114 -11.00 -10.38 -12.28
C ARG A 114 -11.61 -9.92 -10.95
N VAL A 115 -11.17 -8.78 -10.45
CA VAL A 115 -11.65 -8.21 -9.19
C VAL A 115 -13.10 -7.73 -9.32
N THR A 116 -13.47 -7.10 -10.43
CA THR A 116 -14.85 -6.66 -10.68
C THR A 116 -15.81 -7.82 -10.91
N ALA A 117 -15.31 -8.98 -11.34
CA ALA A 117 -16.08 -10.22 -11.41
C ALA A 117 -16.20 -10.96 -10.05
N GLY A 118 -15.75 -10.33 -8.94
CA GLY A 118 -15.80 -10.91 -7.59
C GLY A 118 -14.65 -11.87 -7.27
N GLY A 119 -13.67 -12.00 -8.16
CA GLY A 119 -12.46 -12.80 -7.92
C GLY A 119 -11.38 -12.04 -7.16
N ARG A 120 -10.28 -12.74 -6.86
CA ARG A 120 -9.05 -12.14 -6.30
C ARG A 120 -7.94 -12.16 -7.33
N TYR A 121 -7.05 -11.18 -7.27
CA TYR A 121 -5.88 -11.10 -8.14
C TYR A 121 -4.62 -10.72 -7.35
N VAL A 122 -3.56 -11.48 -7.57
CA VAL A 122 -2.19 -11.14 -7.12
C VAL A 122 -1.26 -11.42 -8.30
N GLU A 123 -0.35 -10.51 -8.57
CA GLU A 123 0.70 -10.66 -9.56
C GLU A 123 1.49 -11.96 -9.34
N ALA A 124 1.80 -12.70 -10.41
CA ALA A 124 2.29 -14.08 -10.31
C ALA A 124 3.59 -14.22 -9.50
N GLU A 125 4.56 -13.33 -9.72
CA GLU A 125 5.82 -13.34 -8.98
C GLU A 125 5.61 -13.11 -7.48
N LEU A 126 4.69 -12.18 -7.15
CA LEU A 126 4.35 -11.86 -5.78
C LEU A 126 3.57 -13.01 -5.11
N ALA A 127 2.70 -13.67 -5.84
CA ALA A 127 1.98 -14.85 -5.36
C ALA A 127 2.94 -16.00 -5.03
N GLN A 128 3.95 -16.23 -5.87
CA GLN A 128 5.00 -17.23 -5.61
C GLN A 128 5.82 -16.86 -4.37
N ALA A 129 6.21 -15.58 -4.24
CA ALA A 129 6.95 -15.11 -3.07
C ALA A 129 6.14 -15.27 -1.77
N LEU A 130 4.83 -15.00 -1.81
CA LEU A 130 3.93 -15.19 -0.67
C LEU A 130 3.73 -16.67 -0.28
N ALA A 131 3.82 -17.58 -1.23
CA ALA A 131 3.71 -19.02 -1.00
C ALA A 131 5.02 -19.66 -0.49
N ALA A 132 6.15 -18.95 -0.58
CA ALA A 132 7.44 -19.47 -0.16
C ALA A 132 7.50 -19.62 1.37
N PRO A 133 8.04 -20.77 1.90
CA PRO A 133 8.23 -20.95 3.33
C PRO A 133 9.23 -19.88 3.85
N GLY A 134 8.80 -19.05 4.81
CA GLY A 134 9.68 -18.04 5.43
C GLY A 134 9.21 -16.59 5.30
N VAL A 135 8.19 -16.29 4.54
CA VAL A 135 7.54 -14.97 4.53
C VAL A 135 6.70 -14.82 5.81
N GLY A 136 7.37 -14.53 6.93
CA GLY A 136 6.76 -14.43 8.26
C GLY A 136 7.68 -14.94 9.38
N GLY A 137 8.96 -15.23 9.09
CA GLY A 137 9.91 -15.85 10.00
C GLY A 137 10.45 -14.93 11.10
N ALA A 138 10.30 -15.38 12.29
CA ALA A 138 11.10 -15.37 13.53
C ALA A 138 11.58 -14.07 14.20
N ARG A 139 11.43 -12.88 13.63
CA ARG A 139 11.38 -11.60 14.35
C ARG A 139 10.23 -10.83 13.75
N SER A 140 9.04 -11.10 14.29
CA SER A 140 7.77 -10.83 13.64
C SER A 140 7.59 -9.34 13.35
N LEU A 141 7.91 -8.93 12.13
CA LEU A 141 7.47 -7.63 11.60
C LEU A 141 5.95 -7.51 11.64
N ASP A 142 5.23 -8.62 11.86
CA ASP A 142 3.78 -8.68 12.03
C ASP A 142 3.31 -7.83 13.23
N ASN A 143 4.16 -7.61 14.22
CA ASN A 143 3.88 -6.76 15.38
C ASN A 143 4.03 -5.26 15.11
N LEU A 144 4.52 -4.87 13.94
CA LEU A 144 4.64 -3.47 13.55
C LEU A 144 3.33 -2.97 12.95
N SER A 145 2.93 -1.76 13.31
CA SER A 145 1.87 -1.05 12.59
C SER A 145 2.30 -0.72 11.16
N ALA A 146 1.32 -0.40 10.30
CA ALA A 146 1.59 0.05 8.93
C ALA A 146 2.56 1.24 8.90
N ARG A 147 2.43 2.18 9.84
CA ARG A 147 3.30 3.35 9.95
C ARG A 147 4.72 2.98 10.40
N GLU A 148 4.86 2.07 11.34
CA GLU A 148 6.16 1.60 11.82
C GLU A 148 6.92 0.85 10.70
N LEU A 149 6.20 0.09 9.89
CA LEU A 149 6.77 -0.59 8.74
C LEU A 149 7.24 0.41 7.68
N GLU A 150 6.46 1.45 7.40
CA GLU A 150 6.85 2.50 6.45
C GLU A 150 8.08 3.28 6.94
N ILE A 151 8.17 3.56 8.24
CA ILE A 151 9.36 4.18 8.83
C ILE A 151 10.59 3.26 8.66
N MET A 152 10.44 1.95 8.91
CA MET A 152 11.53 0.98 8.68
C MET A 152 11.99 0.97 7.22
N ARG A 153 11.06 0.99 6.28
CA ARG A 153 11.37 1.02 4.85
C ARG A 153 12.18 2.25 4.45
N LEU A 154 11.76 3.42 4.93
CA LEU A 154 12.47 4.68 4.64
C LEU A 154 13.84 4.71 5.30
N LEU A 155 14.00 4.16 6.51
CA LEU A 155 15.31 3.98 7.15
C LEU A 155 16.23 3.07 6.33
N ALA A 156 15.71 1.98 5.78
CA ALA A 156 16.50 1.07 4.94
C ALA A 156 16.97 1.74 3.64
N LYS A 157 16.20 2.70 3.11
CA LYS A 157 16.59 3.54 1.97
C LYS A 157 17.57 4.66 2.33
N GLY A 158 17.99 4.74 3.60
CA GLY A 158 18.95 5.73 4.07
C GLY A 158 18.35 7.11 4.39
N ALA A 159 17.02 7.23 4.44
CA ALA A 159 16.38 8.49 4.76
C ALA A 159 16.66 8.91 6.21
N SER A 160 16.94 10.18 6.44
CA SER A 160 17.05 10.79 7.76
C SER A 160 15.69 10.87 8.46
N LEU A 161 15.68 10.96 9.79
CA LEU A 161 14.42 11.09 10.54
C LEU A 161 13.60 12.33 10.15
N ALA A 162 14.25 13.40 9.66
CA ALA A 162 13.58 14.61 9.19
C ALA A 162 12.87 14.36 7.85
N GLU A 163 13.53 13.69 6.92
CA GLU A 163 12.95 13.29 5.63
C GLU A 163 11.80 12.29 5.83
N ILE A 164 11.97 11.32 6.74
CA ILE A 164 10.90 10.39 7.12
C ILE A 164 9.70 11.15 7.70
N ALA A 165 9.95 12.12 8.59
CA ALA A 165 8.89 12.92 9.18
C ALA A 165 8.07 13.68 8.14
N SER A 166 8.74 14.25 7.15
CA SER A 166 8.11 14.90 5.99
C SER A 166 7.32 13.89 5.14
N ALA A 167 7.92 12.76 4.79
CA ALA A 167 7.29 11.75 3.93
C ALA A 167 6.03 11.13 4.56
N VAL A 168 6.07 10.82 5.87
CA VAL A 168 4.91 10.23 6.56
C VAL A 168 3.95 11.26 7.18
N GLY A 169 4.21 12.56 6.98
CA GLY A 169 3.31 13.65 7.40
C GLY A 169 3.17 13.83 8.91
N VAL A 170 4.27 13.68 9.68
CA VAL A 170 4.30 13.85 11.13
C VAL A 170 5.51 14.66 11.60
N GLY A 171 5.50 15.04 12.88
CA GLY A 171 6.66 15.73 13.48
C GLY A 171 7.86 14.79 13.68
N TYR A 172 9.09 15.36 13.61
CA TYR A 172 10.34 14.67 13.89
C TYR A 172 10.32 13.86 15.20
N LYS A 173 9.80 14.44 16.28
CA LYS A 173 9.69 13.79 17.59
C LYS A 173 8.84 12.53 17.55
N THR A 174 7.78 12.53 16.72
CA THR A 174 6.91 11.37 16.52
C THR A 174 7.65 10.25 15.83
N VAL A 175 8.44 10.54 14.79
CA VAL A 175 9.28 9.54 14.11
C VAL A 175 10.33 8.96 15.05
N ALA A 176 11.00 9.81 15.83
CA ALA A 176 11.98 9.37 16.82
C ALA A 176 11.36 8.42 17.86
N ASN A 177 10.17 8.73 18.38
CA ASN A 177 9.42 7.86 19.29
C ASN A 177 9.03 6.53 18.61
N ASN A 178 8.55 6.57 17.37
CA ASN A 178 8.26 5.34 16.63
C ASN A 178 9.50 4.47 16.47
N CYS A 179 10.66 5.03 16.18
CA CYS A 179 11.93 4.27 16.09
C CYS A 179 12.25 3.58 17.43
N VAL A 180 11.97 4.21 18.57
CA VAL A 180 12.14 3.58 19.90
C VAL A 180 11.17 2.42 20.06
N GLN A 181 9.90 2.59 19.68
CA GLN A 181 8.90 1.53 19.76
C GLN A 181 9.22 0.35 18.83
N ILE A 182 9.64 0.63 17.60
CA ILE A 182 10.06 -0.40 16.63
C ILE A 182 11.23 -1.21 17.20
N LYS A 183 12.24 -0.54 17.74
CA LYS A 183 13.38 -1.19 18.40
C LYS A 183 12.94 -2.13 19.52
N SER A 184 12.05 -1.66 20.39
CA SER A 184 11.49 -2.47 21.48
C SER A 184 10.73 -3.69 20.97
N LYS A 185 9.86 -3.52 19.96
CA LYS A 185 9.06 -4.60 19.37
C LYS A 185 9.92 -5.67 18.69
N LEU A 186 11.03 -5.25 18.07
CA LEU A 186 11.93 -6.14 17.33
C LEU A 186 13.11 -6.65 18.16
N GLY A 187 13.22 -6.23 19.43
CA GLY A 187 14.28 -6.67 20.33
C GLY A 187 15.68 -6.21 19.90
N VAL A 188 15.79 -5.02 19.26
CA VAL A 188 17.06 -4.42 18.85
C VAL A 188 17.31 -3.11 19.57
N SER A 189 18.58 -2.73 19.74
CA SER A 189 18.94 -1.55 20.53
C SER A 189 19.34 -0.34 19.68
N ARG A 190 19.96 -0.55 18.51
CA ARG A 190 20.49 0.51 17.66
C ARG A 190 19.68 0.67 16.39
N THR A 191 19.63 1.89 15.84
CA THR A 191 18.97 2.18 14.57
C THR A 191 19.63 1.44 13.40
N ALA A 192 20.94 1.25 13.44
CA ALA A 192 21.67 0.45 12.45
C ALA A 192 21.17 -1.00 12.40
N ASP A 193 20.77 -1.58 13.53
CA ASP A 193 20.20 -2.93 13.58
C ASP A 193 18.81 -2.98 12.95
N LEU A 194 18.01 -1.87 13.05
CA LEU A 194 16.74 -1.75 12.33
C LEU A 194 16.95 -1.72 10.82
N VAL A 195 17.92 -0.92 10.35
CA VAL A 195 18.25 -0.81 8.92
C VAL A 195 18.65 -2.18 8.38
N ARG A 196 19.57 -2.87 9.07
CA ARG A 196 19.99 -4.22 8.69
C ARG A 196 18.82 -5.19 8.63
N LEU A 197 17.97 -5.20 9.66
CA LEU A 197 16.82 -6.08 9.73
C LEU A 197 15.81 -5.79 8.60
N ALA A 198 15.59 -4.51 8.27
CA ALA A 198 14.71 -4.12 7.17
C ALA A 198 15.22 -4.64 5.81
N ILE A 199 16.53 -4.59 5.58
CA ILE A 199 17.15 -5.14 4.36
C ILE A 199 17.05 -6.68 4.35
N GLU A 200 17.41 -7.35 5.46
CA GLU A 200 17.34 -8.81 5.58
C GLU A 200 15.93 -9.38 5.40
N THR A 201 14.91 -8.61 5.77
CA THR A 201 13.49 -9.02 5.69
C THR A 201 12.78 -8.55 4.41
N GLY A 202 13.52 -7.91 3.49
CA GLY A 202 12.96 -7.43 2.22
C GLY A 202 11.97 -6.25 2.37
N VAL A 203 12.15 -5.42 3.39
CA VAL A 203 11.33 -4.20 3.63
C VAL A 203 12.04 -2.95 3.08
N GLY A 204 13.26 -3.08 2.59
CA GLY A 204 14.09 -1.97 2.11
C GLY A 204 13.95 -1.61 0.64
#